data_dc5bc87dc269e90f21f30b28660b8994
#
_entry.id   dc5bc87dc269e90f21f30b28660b8994
#
_cell.length_a   1.000
_cell.length_b   1.000
_cell.length_c   1.000
_cell.angle_alpha   90.00
_cell.angle_beta   90.00
_cell.angle_gamma   90.00
#
_symmetry.space_group_name_H-M   'P 1'
#
loop_
_entity.id
_entity.type
_entity.pdbx_description
1 polymer ?
#
loop_
_entity_poly.entity_id
_entity_poly.type
_entity_poly.pdbx_seq_one_letter_code
_entity_poly.pdbx_strand_id
1 'polypeptide(L)'
;EVCPVTIPMGKGSSFRGIIDVLHGVAYETSGGSENETPIPDEYADDYKRAREILAGAAAEGDDELLVKFIDEAGLTDEDIVRGLALAIKDNRIVPAFAGCALTGSGIRSTIDFVATIAPSPLGALEVALSKDESEVAVKIDPSSPLAAFVVKTSNDQFSGKLSYVKVIGGTLMADSEVYNVSENKKEKIGKLYRAIGKKLVEVRELAAGDVGIASKLPLAKTNDTFAAGADTLPFVKLRTPNPVYSMAVSAKDKKDDDKLGELLVRACEEDKTLSFTYNAETKQNVLSGMGDLHISIILNRIRQQAKIDIATSIPRIAYRETIQRKAQA
;
A
#
# COMPACT_ATOMS: atom_id res chain seq x y z
N GLU A 1 -19.62 4.64 -8.91
CA GLU A 1 -19.93 6.08 -8.90
C GLU A 1 -19.05 6.79 -7.85
N VAL A 2 -18.71 8.09 -8.08
CA VAL A 2 -17.96 8.90 -7.10
C VAL A 2 -18.91 9.68 -6.23
N CYS A 3 -18.79 9.53 -4.92
CA CYS A 3 -19.66 10.14 -3.92
C CYS A 3 -18.87 11.17 -3.08
N PRO A 4 -19.22 12.48 -3.12
CA PRO A 4 -18.53 13.50 -2.33
C PRO A 4 -18.94 13.42 -0.86
N VAL A 5 -18.01 13.04 0.02
CA VAL A 5 -18.20 13.06 1.48
C VAL A 5 -17.83 14.42 2.05
N THR A 6 -16.79 15.05 1.50
CA THR A 6 -16.44 16.43 1.81
C THR A 6 -16.26 17.23 0.52
N ILE A 7 -16.60 18.53 0.54
CA ILE A 7 -16.39 19.45 -0.57
C ILE A 7 -15.47 20.61 -0.13
N PRO A 8 -14.63 21.18 -1.04
CA PRO A 8 -13.68 22.20 -0.68
C PRO A 8 -14.33 23.59 -0.58
N MET A 9 -13.88 24.40 0.37
CA MET A 9 -14.12 25.84 0.42
C MET A 9 -12.92 26.58 -0.17
N GLY A 10 -13.07 27.07 -1.39
CA GLY A 10 -12.01 27.72 -2.16
C GLY A 10 -11.14 26.75 -2.97
N LYS A 11 -10.17 27.31 -3.74
CA LYS A 11 -9.27 26.55 -4.62
C LYS A 11 -7.83 27.09 -4.55
N GLY A 12 -6.84 26.22 -4.63
CA GLY A 12 -5.41 26.62 -4.65
C GLY A 12 -5.06 27.48 -3.44
N SER A 13 -4.58 28.71 -3.66
CA SER A 13 -4.23 29.63 -2.58
C SER A 13 -5.42 30.21 -1.79
N SER A 14 -6.65 30.11 -2.33
CA SER A 14 -7.89 30.52 -1.62
C SER A 14 -8.55 29.36 -0.86
N PHE A 15 -7.95 28.16 -0.86
CA PHE A 15 -8.47 27.04 -0.09
C PHE A 15 -8.39 27.34 1.42
N ARG A 16 -9.52 27.34 2.11
CA ARG A 16 -9.61 27.72 3.52
C ARG A 16 -10.18 26.64 4.42
N GLY A 17 -10.70 25.55 3.83
CA GLY A 17 -11.28 24.46 4.59
C GLY A 17 -12.18 23.56 3.77
N ILE A 18 -12.98 22.76 4.45
CA ILE A 18 -13.90 21.81 3.83
C ILE A 18 -15.32 21.95 4.41
N ILE A 19 -16.29 21.48 3.66
CA ILE A 19 -17.63 21.21 4.16
C ILE A 19 -17.81 19.71 4.27
N ASP A 20 -18.17 19.24 5.45
CA ASP A 20 -18.56 17.85 5.70
C ASP A 20 -20.01 17.67 5.28
N VAL A 21 -20.19 16.95 4.18
CA VAL A 21 -21.52 16.77 3.56
C VAL A 21 -22.38 15.83 4.38
N LEU A 22 -21.76 14.88 5.09
CA LEU A 22 -22.48 13.93 5.93
C LEU A 22 -23.07 14.60 7.17
N HIS A 23 -22.27 15.44 7.85
CA HIS A 23 -22.67 16.06 9.12
C HIS A 23 -23.29 17.46 8.95
N GLY A 24 -23.21 18.05 7.74
CA GLY A 24 -23.80 19.35 7.47
C GLY A 24 -23.12 20.52 8.18
N VAL A 25 -21.80 20.43 8.34
CA VAL A 25 -20.96 21.45 8.99
C VAL A 25 -19.76 21.82 8.12
N ALA A 26 -19.22 23.00 8.33
CA ALA A 26 -17.97 23.42 7.69
C ALA A 26 -16.81 23.40 8.70
N TYR A 27 -15.61 23.09 8.22
CA TYR A 27 -14.38 23.16 8.99
C TYR A 27 -13.43 24.15 8.32
N GLU A 28 -13.21 25.30 8.95
CA GLU A 28 -12.23 26.27 8.50
C GLU A 28 -10.87 26.01 9.15
N THR A 29 -9.81 26.03 8.33
CA THR A 29 -8.44 25.77 8.81
C THR A 29 -7.71 27.09 9.00
N SER A 30 -7.28 27.35 10.22
CA SER A 30 -6.47 28.53 10.57
C SER A 30 -5.34 28.12 11.53
N GLY A 31 -4.10 28.51 11.19
CA GLY A 31 -2.95 28.25 12.06
C GLY A 31 -2.67 26.77 12.35
N GLY A 32 -3.13 25.84 11.48
CA GLY A 32 -2.97 24.39 11.67
C GLY A 32 -4.05 23.74 12.54
N SER A 33 -5.10 24.47 12.91
CA SER A 33 -6.27 23.97 13.63
C SER A 33 -7.51 24.07 12.75
N GLU A 34 -8.40 23.08 12.87
CA GLU A 34 -9.71 23.09 12.23
C GLU A 34 -10.75 23.58 13.24
N ASN A 35 -11.52 24.58 12.83
CA ASN A 35 -12.62 25.12 13.61
C ASN A 35 -13.95 24.81 12.91
N GLU A 36 -14.87 24.22 13.64
CA GLU A 36 -16.22 23.95 13.15
C GLU A 36 -17.02 25.26 13.06
N THR A 37 -17.66 25.46 11.92
CA THR A 37 -18.49 26.64 11.63
C THR A 37 -19.76 26.22 10.89
N PRO A 38 -20.83 27.04 10.92
CA PRO A 38 -21.95 26.84 10.00
C PRO A 38 -21.46 26.90 8.54
N ILE A 39 -22.20 26.23 7.67
CA ILE A 39 -21.94 26.28 6.22
C ILE A 39 -22.13 27.70 5.73
N PRO A 40 -21.16 28.38 5.11
CA PRO A 40 -21.33 29.73 4.59
C PRO A 40 -22.37 29.76 3.46
N ASP A 41 -23.19 30.80 3.41
CA ASP A 41 -24.28 30.96 2.43
C ASP A 41 -23.85 30.78 0.98
N GLU A 42 -22.62 31.20 0.67
CA GLU A 42 -22.04 31.07 -0.68
C GLU A 42 -21.87 29.62 -1.16
N TYR A 43 -21.86 28.65 -0.22
CA TYR A 43 -21.73 27.22 -0.51
C TYR A 43 -23.01 26.43 -0.30
N ALA A 44 -24.11 27.07 0.04
CA ALA A 44 -25.39 26.41 0.36
C ALA A 44 -25.90 25.53 -0.81
N ASP A 45 -25.82 26.04 -2.04
CA ASP A 45 -26.24 25.29 -3.23
C ASP A 45 -25.27 24.11 -3.56
N ASP A 46 -23.95 24.30 -3.37
CA ASP A 46 -22.98 23.26 -3.55
C ASP A 46 -23.16 22.13 -2.52
N TYR A 47 -23.38 22.49 -1.26
CA TYR A 47 -23.71 21.55 -0.20
C TYR A 47 -25.00 20.77 -0.51
N LYS A 48 -26.05 21.44 -0.92
CA LYS A 48 -27.32 20.78 -1.24
C LYS A 48 -27.15 19.74 -2.34
N ARG A 49 -26.47 20.11 -3.42
CA ARG A 49 -26.17 19.17 -4.52
C ARG A 49 -25.31 17.99 -4.06
N ALA A 50 -24.26 18.26 -3.27
CA ALA A 50 -23.41 17.21 -2.74
C ALA A 50 -24.18 16.26 -1.79
N ARG A 51 -25.07 16.80 -0.97
CA ARG A 51 -25.94 16.04 -0.06
C ARG A 51 -26.91 15.14 -0.83
N GLU A 52 -27.49 15.62 -1.91
CA GLU A 52 -28.36 14.84 -2.80
C GLU A 52 -27.62 13.67 -3.43
N ILE A 53 -26.39 13.91 -3.93
CA ILE A 53 -25.52 12.85 -4.47
C ILE A 53 -25.17 11.83 -3.38
N LEU A 54 -24.80 12.30 -2.17
CA LEU A 54 -24.46 11.43 -1.04
C LEU A 54 -25.66 10.55 -0.63
N ALA A 55 -26.85 11.14 -0.54
CA ALA A 55 -28.08 10.41 -0.18
C ALA A 55 -28.47 9.39 -1.27
N GLY A 56 -28.36 9.78 -2.55
CA GLY A 56 -28.60 8.86 -3.66
C GLY A 56 -27.64 7.68 -3.67
N ALA A 57 -26.33 7.95 -3.45
CA ALA A 57 -25.32 6.91 -3.35
C ALA A 57 -25.56 5.95 -2.15
N ALA A 58 -26.04 6.47 -1.02
CA ALA A 58 -26.42 5.66 0.13
C ALA A 58 -27.66 4.79 -0.17
N ALA A 59 -28.64 5.34 -0.89
CA ALA A 59 -29.85 4.60 -1.29
C ALA A 59 -29.53 3.37 -2.16
N GLU A 60 -28.49 3.42 -2.99
CA GLU A 60 -28.06 2.28 -3.81
C GLU A 60 -27.50 1.10 -2.98
N GLY A 61 -27.20 1.31 -1.71
CA GLY A 61 -26.69 0.27 -0.81
C GLY A 61 -27.71 -0.78 -0.40
N ASP A 62 -29.02 -0.44 -0.41
CA ASP A 62 -30.09 -1.28 0.14
C ASP A 62 -31.44 -0.93 -0.50
N ASP A 63 -32.20 -1.94 -0.92
CA ASP A 63 -33.51 -1.73 -1.58
C ASP A 63 -34.53 -0.99 -0.69
N GLU A 64 -34.49 -1.18 0.64
CA GLU A 64 -35.36 -0.43 1.57
C GLU A 64 -35.02 1.07 1.58
N LEU A 65 -33.72 1.39 1.54
CA LEU A 65 -33.24 2.77 1.49
C LEU A 65 -33.59 3.44 0.16
N LEU A 66 -33.56 2.68 -0.94
CA LEU A 66 -33.94 3.16 -2.25
C LEU A 66 -35.42 3.55 -2.27
N VAL A 67 -36.30 2.72 -1.69
CA VAL A 67 -37.75 3.05 -1.56
C VAL A 67 -37.94 4.30 -0.70
N LYS A 68 -37.29 4.39 0.46
CA LYS A 68 -37.39 5.59 1.33
C LYS A 68 -36.92 6.87 0.63
N PHE A 69 -35.85 6.76 -0.18
CA PHE A 69 -35.28 7.88 -0.92
C PHE A 69 -36.27 8.41 -2.00
N ILE A 70 -37.02 7.50 -2.64
CA ILE A 70 -37.99 7.83 -3.68
C ILE A 70 -39.29 8.39 -3.07
N ASP A 71 -39.72 7.90 -1.90
CA ASP A 71 -41.03 8.23 -1.26
C ASP A 71 -41.05 9.58 -0.55
N GLU A 72 -40.23 10.57 -0.90
CA GLU A 72 -40.16 11.93 -0.34
C GLU A 72 -39.92 12.02 1.18
N ALA A 73 -39.91 10.90 1.91
CA ALA A 73 -39.62 10.88 3.35
C ALA A 73 -38.16 11.25 3.64
N GLY A 74 -37.30 11.11 2.63
CA GLY A 74 -35.87 11.34 2.73
C GLY A 74 -35.14 10.28 3.57
N LEU A 75 -33.81 10.24 3.50
CA LEU A 75 -32.98 9.38 4.34
C LEU A 75 -32.54 10.15 5.60
N THR A 76 -32.60 9.50 6.75
CA THR A 76 -31.98 10.00 7.98
C THR A 76 -30.43 9.86 7.86
N ASP A 77 -29.69 10.56 8.73
CA ASP A 77 -28.22 10.41 8.76
C ASP A 77 -27.79 8.97 9.07
N GLU A 78 -28.52 8.24 9.91
CA GLU A 78 -28.31 6.84 10.19
C GLU A 78 -28.54 5.94 8.96
N ASP A 79 -29.59 6.22 8.18
CA ASP A 79 -29.86 5.54 6.91
C ASP A 79 -28.72 5.77 5.92
N ILE A 80 -28.22 7.00 5.83
CA ILE A 80 -27.11 7.35 4.94
C ILE A 80 -25.84 6.61 5.36
N VAL A 81 -25.48 6.61 6.64
CA VAL A 81 -24.30 5.86 7.16
C VAL A 81 -24.40 4.38 6.83
N ARG A 82 -25.58 3.77 7.08
CA ARG A 82 -25.83 2.35 6.77
C ARG A 82 -25.69 2.07 5.27
N GLY A 83 -26.32 2.89 4.45
CA GLY A 83 -26.32 2.73 2.99
C GLY A 83 -24.93 2.90 2.38
N LEU A 84 -24.19 3.93 2.80
CA LEU A 84 -22.79 4.13 2.35
C LEU A 84 -21.90 2.95 2.71
N ALA A 85 -22.01 2.41 3.94
CA ALA A 85 -21.21 1.26 4.35
C ALA A 85 -21.48 0.02 3.47
N LEU A 86 -22.73 -0.23 3.11
CA LEU A 86 -23.11 -1.34 2.21
C LEU A 86 -22.63 -1.08 0.78
N ALA A 87 -22.87 0.11 0.24
CA ALA A 87 -22.48 0.46 -1.12
C ALA A 87 -20.95 0.44 -1.33
N ILE A 88 -20.16 0.86 -0.32
CA ILE A 88 -18.70 0.77 -0.33
C ILE A 88 -18.25 -0.71 -0.28
N LYS A 89 -18.85 -1.51 0.60
CA LYS A 89 -18.52 -2.93 0.73
C LYS A 89 -18.73 -3.69 -0.58
N ASP A 90 -19.77 -3.33 -1.32
CA ASP A 90 -20.13 -3.93 -2.61
C ASP A 90 -19.40 -3.28 -3.80
N ASN A 91 -18.49 -2.34 -3.54
CA ASN A 91 -17.75 -1.57 -4.57
C ASN A 91 -18.64 -0.82 -5.57
N ARG A 92 -19.84 -0.41 -5.17
CA ARG A 92 -20.78 0.38 -6.02
C ARG A 92 -20.37 1.86 -6.05
N ILE A 93 -19.84 2.38 -4.96
CA ILE A 93 -19.42 3.77 -4.81
C ILE A 93 -17.97 3.91 -4.37
N VAL A 94 -17.40 5.07 -4.68
CA VAL A 94 -16.06 5.49 -4.22
C VAL A 94 -16.23 6.81 -3.46
N PRO A 95 -16.03 6.85 -2.14
CA PRO A 95 -16.10 8.08 -1.36
C PRO A 95 -14.95 9.03 -1.73
N ALA A 96 -15.29 10.31 -1.95
CA ALA A 96 -14.33 11.34 -2.31
C ALA A 96 -14.23 12.39 -1.21
N PHE A 97 -13.00 12.77 -0.86
CA PHE A 97 -12.69 13.74 0.19
C PHE A 97 -11.88 14.90 -0.36
N ALA A 98 -12.27 16.11 -0.01
CA ALA A 98 -11.47 17.29 -0.19
C ALA A 98 -10.59 17.51 1.04
N GLY A 99 -9.33 17.95 0.84
CA GLY A 99 -8.45 18.26 1.95
C GLY A 99 -7.08 18.77 1.51
N CYS A 100 -6.29 19.16 2.49
CA CYS A 100 -4.91 19.59 2.31
C CYS A 100 -4.01 18.95 3.36
N ALA A 101 -3.17 18.00 2.94
CA ALA A 101 -2.29 17.26 3.86
C ALA A 101 -1.25 18.17 4.55
N LEU A 102 -0.81 19.27 3.90
CA LEU A 102 0.17 20.20 4.47
C LEU A 102 -0.39 20.99 5.64
N THR A 103 -1.67 21.38 5.58
CA THR A 103 -2.34 22.14 6.64
C THR A 103 -3.11 21.25 7.60
N GLY A 104 -3.30 19.96 7.26
CA GLY A 104 -4.12 19.02 8.01
C GLY A 104 -5.63 19.15 7.76
N SER A 105 -6.04 20.06 6.86
CA SER A 105 -7.45 20.30 6.56
C SER A 105 -8.13 19.09 5.93
N GLY A 106 -9.31 18.70 6.46
CA GLY A 106 -10.11 17.57 6.00
C GLY A 106 -9.59 16.19 6.42
N ILE A 107 -8.46 16.12 7.10
CA ILE A 107 -7.87 14.84 7.56
C ILE A 107 -8.73 14.19 8.63
N ARG A 108 -9.25 15.00 9.58
CA ARG A 108 -10.10 14.49 10.65
C ARG A 108 -11.39 13.86 10.08
N SER A 109 -12.13 14.57 9.23
CA SER A 109 -13.36 14.03 8.59
C SER A 109 -13.07 12.73 7.81
N THR A 110 -11.92 12.65 7.13
CA THR A 110 -11.51 11.42 6.43
C THR A 110 -11.28 10.25 7.40
N ILE A 111 -10.58 10.49 8.52
CA ILE A 111 -10.30 9.45 9.52
C ILE A 111 -11.58 9.02 10.23
N ASP A 112 -12.44 9.96 10.60
CA ASP A 112 -13.71 9.69 11.26
C ASP A 112 -14.63 8.86 10.34
N PHE A 113 -14.69 9.19 9.05
CA PHE A 113 -15.40 8.38 8.06
C PHE A 113 -14.86 6.94 7.96
N VAL A 114 -13.56 6.78 7.90
CA VAL A 114 -12.93 5.44 7.85
C VAL A 114 -13.25 4.65 9.12
N ALA A 115 -13.23 5.30 10.29
CA ALA A 115 -13.50 4.65 11.57
C ALA A 115 -14.97 4.23 11.76
N THR A 116 -15.91 4.98 11.14
CA THR A 116 -17.35 4.79 11.39
C THR A 116 -18.09 4.09 10.26
N ILE A 117 -17.64 4.27 9.00
CA ILE A 117 -18.39 3.85 7.80
C ILE A 117 -17.63 2.82 6.97
N ALA A 118 -16.29 2.89 6.91
CA ALA A 118 -15.53 1.94 6.10
C ALA A 118 -15.78 0.50 6.56
N PRO A 119 -15.97 -0.47 5.62
CA PRO A 119 -16.24 -1.84 5.97
C PRO A 119 -15.05 -2.48 6.70
N SER A 120 -15.36 -3.35 7.67
CA SER A 120 -14.36 -4.18 8.32
C SER A 120 -13.65 -5.09 7.29
N PRO A 121 -12.35 -5.37 7.42
CA PRO A 121 -11.67 -6.37 6.60
C PRO A 121 -12.20 -7.78 6.84
N LEU A 122 -12.87 -8.05 7.97
CA LEU A 122 -13.40 -9.37 8.27
C LEU A 122 -14.50 -9.75 7.26
N GLY A 123 -14.37 -10.96 6.71
CA GLY A 123 -15.28 -11.46 5.69
C GLY A 123 -14.96 -10.98 4.26
N ALA A 124 -14.01 -10.08 4.06
CA ALA A 124 -13.50 -9.77 2.74
C ALA A 124 -12.75 -10.97 2.14
N LEU A 125 -12.65 -11.00 0.82
CA LEU A 125 -12.01 -12.09 0.08
C LEU A 125 -10.61 -11.70 -0.35
N GLU A 126 -9.67 -12.61 -0.15
CA GLU A 126 -8.33 -12.60 -0.72
C GLU A 126 -8.20 -13.74 -1.73
N VAL A 127 -7.23 -13.67 -2.61
CA VAL A 127 -7.04 -14.68 -3.65
C VAL A 127 -5.77 -15.48 -3.38
N ALA A 128 -5.94 -16.80 -3.25
CA ALA A 128 -4.85 -17.77 -3.16
C ALA A 128 -4.77 -18.60 -4.45
N LEU A 129 -3.62 -19.28 -4.66
CA LEU A 129 -3.40 -20.18 -5.79
C LEU A 129 -3.48 -21.63 -5.32
N SER A 130 -4.30 -22.42 -5.99
CA SER A 130 -4.33 -23.86 -5.79
C SER A 130 -3.12 -24.53 -6.46
N LYS A 131 -2.98 -25.85 -6.26
CA LYS A 131 -1.86 -26.63 -6.81
C LYS A 131 -1.83 -26.69 -8.35
N ASP A 132 -2.97 -26.48 -8.99
CA ASP A 132 -3.14 -26.38 -10.45
C ASP A 132 -3.12 -24.92 -10.95
N GLU A 133 -2.66 -23.99 -10.11
CA GLU A 133 -2.55 -22.56 -10.39
C GLU A 133 -3.90 -21.85 -10.63
N SER A 134 -5.02 -22.47 -10.28
CA SER A 134 -6.32 -21.80 -10.30
C SER A 134 -6.49 -20.87 -9.09
N GLU A 135 -7.20 -19.77 -9.29
CA GLU A 135 -7.49 -18.79 -8.24
C GLU A 135 -8.59 -19.30 -7.33
N VAL A 136 -8.34 -19.24 -6.01
CA VAL A 136 -9.27 -19.63 -4.96
C VAL A 136 -9.51 -18.47 -4.03
N ALA A 137 -10.78 -18.10 -3.84
CA ALA A 137 -11.16 -17.05 -2.89
C ALA A 137 -11.02 -17.57 -1.44
N VAL A 138 -10.28 -16.85 -0.62
CA VAL A 138 -10.04 -17.12 0.80
C VAL A 138 -10.63 -15.98 1.61
N LYS A 139 -11.53 -16.30 2.52
CA LYS A 139 -12.17 -15.31 3.38
C LYS A 139 -11.24 -14.89 4.52
N ILE A 140 -11.19 -13.59 4.82
CA ILE A 140 -10.50 -13.10 6.02
C ILE A 140 -11.31 -13.50 7.25
N ASP A 141 -10.76 -14.43 8.06
CA ASP A 141 -11.47 -15.05 9.17
C ASP A 141 -10.52 -15.43 10.33
N PRO A 142 -10.71 -14.85 11.53
CA PRO A 142 -9.90 -15.17 12.70
C PRO A 142 -10.07 -16.59 13.23
N SER A 143 -11.14 -17.30 12.85
CA SER A 143 -11.38 -18.71 13.24
C SER A 143 -10.65 -19.72 12.34
N SER A 144 -10.13 -19.27 11.19
CA SER A 144 -9.37 -20.10 10.26
C SER A 144 -7.95 -20.38 10.79
N PRO A 145 -7.25 -21.41 10.28
CA PRO A 145 -5.81 -21.57 10.53
C PRO A 145 -5.01 -20.35 10.12
N LEU A 146 -3.85 -20.14 10.78
CA LEU A 146 -2.96 -19.02 10.44
C LEU A 146 -2.61 -19.02 8.95
N ALA A 147 -2.92 -17.91 8.32
CA ALA A 147 -2.50 -17.55 6.95
C ALA A 147 -2.23 -16.05 6.89
N ALA A 148 -1.05 -15.67 6.43
CA ALA A 148 -0.65 -14.27 6.38
C ALA A 148 0.22 -14.00 5.14
N PHE A 149 0.17 -12.79 4.61
CA PHE A 149 0.86 -12.39 3.40
C PHE A 149 1.82 -11.24 3.66
N VAL A 150 3.06 -11.35 3.17
CA VAL A 150 4.08 -10.31 3.26
C VAL A 150 3.84 -9.29 2.16
N VAL A 151 3.21 -8.18 2.50
CA VAL A 151 2.86 -7.12 1.54
C VAL A 151 4.05 -6.24 1.17
N LYS A 152 5.04 -6.14 2.06
CA LYS A 152 6.23 -5.30 1.87
C LYS A 152 7.36 -5.75 2.80
N THR A 153 8.60 -5.58 2.36
CA THR A 153 9.79 -5.63 3.22
C THR A 153 10.52 -4.28 3.21
N SER A 154 11.15 -3.92 4.31
CA SER A 154 12.01 -2.74 4.43
C SER A 154 13.20 -3.05 5.34
N ASN A 155 14.29 -2.30 5.19
CA ASN A 155 15.46 -2.40 6.05
C ASN A 155 15.58 -1.12 6.88
N ASP A 156 15.39 -1.26 8.18
CA ASP A 156 15.60 -0.20 9.15
C ASP A 156 17.02 -0.28 9.72
N GLN A 157 17.65 0.87 9.95
CA GLN A 157 19.06 0.92 10.42
C GLN A 157 19.26 0.31 11.80
N PHE A 158 18.23 0.32 12.66
CA PHE A 158 18.30 -0.15 14.05
C PHE A 158 17.65 -1.52 14.22
N SER A 159 16.52 -1.73 13.59
CA SER A 159 15.71 -2.95 13.74
C SER A 159 16.04 -4.03 12.71
N GLY A 160 16.87 -3.72 11.70
CA GLY A 160 17.17 -4.62 10.60
C GLY A 160 16.00 -4.81 9.65
N LYS A 161 15.86 -6.03 9.11
CA LYS A 161 14.77 -6.36 8.17
C LYS A 161 13.42 -6.39 8.88
N LEU A 162 12.48 -5.61 8.38
CA LEU A 162 11.08 -5.50 8.80
C LEU A 162 10.19 -6.03 7.69
N SER A 163 9.30 -6.96 8.03
CA SER A 163 8.32 -7.55 7.11
C SER A 163 6.93 -7.05 7.49
N TYR A 164 6.30 -6.29 6.59
CA TYR A 164 4.90 -5.86 6.75
C TYR A 164 4.01 -7.01 6.35
N VAL A 165 3.17 -7.44 7.25
CA VAL A 165 2.37 -8.66 7.13
C VAL A 165 0.90 -8.32 7.27
N LYS A 166 0.08 -8.76 6.31
CA LYS A 166 -1.38 -8.77 6.40
C LYS A 166 -1.82 -10.15 6.85
N VAL A 167 -2.50 -10.24 8.00
CA VAL A 167 -3.04 -11.51 8.50
C VAL A 167 -4.41 -11.74 7.87
N ILE A 168 -4.61 -12.92 7.27
CA ILE A 168 -5.82 -13.29 6.52
C ILE A 168 -6.59 -14.34 7.28
N GLY A 169 -5.91 -15.33 7.85
CA GLY A 169 -6.51 -16.36 8.69
C GLY A 169 -5.86 -16.44 10.06
N GLY A 170 -6.65 -16.75 11.09
CA GLY A 170 -6.16 -16.99 12.44
C GLY A 170 -5.52 -15.80 13.11
N THR A 171 -4.46 -16.07 13.88
CA THR A 171 -3.71 -15.06 14.66
C THR A 171 -2.22 -15.34 14.55
N LEU A 172 -1.46 -14.33 14.19
CA LEU A 172 0.00 -14.36 14.17
C LEU A 172 0.53 -13.92 15.53
N MET A 173 1.30 -14.79 16.19
CA MET A 173 1.83 -14.56 17.54
C MET A 173 3.31 -14.15 17.49
N ALA A 174 3.71 -13.23 18.36
CA ALA A 174 5.13 -12.95 18.61
C ALA A 174 5.84 -14.18 19.17
N ASP A 175 7.13 -14.32 18.88
CA ASP A 175 8.00 -15.42 19.30
C ASP A 175 7.55 -16.83 18.87
N SER A 176 6.58 -16.92 17.93
CA SER A 176 6.07 -18.18 17.38
C SER A 176 6.86 -18.65 16.16
N GLU A 177 6.65 -19.90 15.77
CA GLU A 177 7.16 -20.48 14.53
C GLU A 177 6.07 -20.44 13.45
N VAL A 178 6.43 -20.03 12.24
CA VAL A 178 5.56 -20.05 11.06
C VAL A 178 6.23 -20.82 9.93
N TYR A 179 5.41 -21.33 9.03
CA TYR A 179 5.88 -21.95 7.80
C TYR A 179 5.81 -20.93 6.65
N ASN A 180 6.97 -20.61 6.06
CA ASN A 180 7.03 -19.81 4.84
C ASN A 180 6.76 -20.72 3.64
N VAL A 181 5.55 -20.64 3.10
CA VAL A 181 5.09 -21.51 1.99
C VAL A 181 5.92 -21.27 0.73
N SER A 182 6.29 -20.02 0.46
CA SER A 182 7.03 -19.63 -0.73
C SER A 182 8.47 -20.16 -0.73
N GLU A 183 9.12 -20.17 0.43
CA GLU A 183 10.50 -20.65 0.60
C GLU A 183 10.58 -22.14 1.04
N ASN A 184 9.41 -22.74 1.33
CA ASN A 184 9.29 -24.14 1.83
C ASN A 184 10.13 -24.38 3.10
N LYS A 185 10.08 -23.43 4.04
CA LYS A 185 10.90 -23.44 5.26
C LYS A 185 10.15 -22.87 6.46
N LYS A 186 10.56 -23.33 7.65
CA LYS A 186 10.12 -22.72 8.89
C LYS A 186 10.95 -21.51 9.24
N GLU A 187 10.27 -20.47 9.73
CA GLU A 187 10.89 -19.27 10.26
C GLU A 187 10.33 -18.95 11.64
N LYS A 188 11.17 -18.37 12.51
CA LYS A 188 10.74 -17.92 13.81
C LYS A 188 10.45 -16.43 13.76
N ILE A 189 9.19 -16.07 14.03
CA ILE A 189 8.77 -14.68 14.25
C ILE A 189 9.53 -14.15 15.48
N GLY A 190 10.10 -12.97 15.35
CA GLY A 190 10.60 -12.23 16.52
C GLY A 190 9.47 -11.42 17.16
N LYS A 191 9.69 -10.13 17.29
CA LYS A 191 8.68 -9.21 17.79
C LYS A 191 7.70 -8.81 16.69
N LEU A 192 6.47 -8.53 17.12
CA LEU A 192 5.43 -7.95 16.29
C LEU A 192 5.19 -6.49 16.67
N TYR A 193 4.87 -5.66 15.69
CA TYR A 193 4.60 -4.24 15.92
C TYR A 193 3.40 -3.77 15.11
N ARG A 194 2.71 -2.75 15.65
CA ARG A 194 1.83 -1.87 14.87
C ARG A 194 2.56 -0.55 14.62
N ALA A 195 2.50 -0.05 13.37
CA ALA A 195 3.08 1.24 13.02
C ALA A 195 2.06 2.36 13.27
N ILE A 196 2.46 3.37 14.03
CA ILE A 196 1.70 4.62 14.21
C ILE A 196 2.61 5.75 13.75
N GLY A 197 2.46 6.15 12.49
CA GLY A 197 3.42 7.02 11.82
C GLY A 197 4.82 6.39 11.82
N LYS A 198 5.82 7.08 12.38
CA LYS A 198 7.20 6.57 12.51
C LYS A 198 7.43 5.68 13.75
N LYS A 199 6.46 5.62 14.66
CA LYS A 199 6.60 4.87 15.91
C LYS A 199 6.13 3.44 15.72
N LEU A 200 6.98 2.48 16.10
CA LEU A 200 6.63 1.06 16.17
C LEU A 200 6.18 0.74 17.61
N VAL A 201 4.94 0.29 17.74
CA VAL A 201 4.36 -0.13 19.02
C VAL A 201 4.36 -1.64 19.06
N GLU A 202 5.10 -2.23 20.01
CA GLU A 202 5.19 -3.67 20.19
C GLU A 202 3.83 -4.26 20.60
N VAL A 203 3.43 -5.35 19.95
CA VAL A 203 2.20 -6.10 20.25
C VAL A 203 2.52 -7.58 20.40
N ARG A 204 1.66 -8.31 21.10
CA ARG A 204 1.83 -9.75 21.30
C ARG A 204 1.31 -10.57 20.12
N GLU A 205 0.31 -10.03 19.44
CA GLU A 205 -0.40 -10.73 18.37
C GLU A 205 -0.95 -9.77 17.31
N LEU A 206 -1.22 -10.30 16.13
CA LEU A 206 -1.96 -9.68 15.04
C LEU A 206 -3.04 -10.66 14.60
N ALA A 207 -4.30 -10.27 14.69
CA ALA A 207 -5.43 -11.09 14.28
C ALA A 207 -5.73 -10.95 12.78
N ALA A 208 -6.52 -11.86 12.22
CA ALA A 208 -7.01 -11.76 10.86
C ALA A 208 -7.70 -10.41 10.62
N GLY A 209 -7.32 -9.74 9.52
CA GLY A 209 -7.70 -8.37 9.19
C GLY A 209 -6.66 -7.31 9.60
N ASP A 210 -5.76 -7.62 10.53
CA ASP A 210 -4.69 -6.71 10.93
C ASP A 210 -3.57 -6.65 9.86
N VAL A 211 -2.98 -5.47 9.74
CA VAL A 211 -1.69 -5.25 9.08
C VAL A 211 -0.68 -4.82 10.14
N GLY A 212 0.39 -5.57 10.28
CA GLY A 212 1.44 -5.28 11.24
C GLY A 212 2.84 -5.52 10.68
N ILE A 213 3.84 -5.45 11.55
CA ILE A 213 5.24 -5.63 11.18
C ILE A 213 5.82 -6.76 12.01
N ALA A 214 6.44 -7.72 11.33
CA ALA A 214 7.19 -8.80 11.95
C ALA A 214 8.69 -8.57 11.76
N SER A 215 9.48 -8.79 12.81
CA SER A 215 10.94 -8.67 12.80
C SER A 215 11.64 -10.03 12.84
N LYS A 216 12.92 -10.03 12.52
CA LYS A 216 13.79 -11.22 12.56
C LYS A 216 13.38 -12.35 11.59
N LEU A 217 12.90 -11.98 10.42
CA LEU A 217 12.55 -12.90 9.35
C LEU A 217 13.56 -12.76 8.20
N PRO A 218 14.72 -13.45 8.25
CA PRO A 218 15.78 -13.25 7.27
C PRO A 218 15.40 -13.74 5.87
N LEU A 219 14.60 -14.81 5.77
CA LEU A 219 14.21 -15.38 4.50
C LEU A 219 13.00 -14.68 3.88
N ALA A 220 12.14 -14.07 4.70
CA ALA A 220 10.91 -13.42 4.27
C ALA A 220 11.15 -12.38 3.17
N LYS A 221 10.38 -12.46 2.11
CA LYS A 221 10.38 -11.51 0.98
C LYS A 221 8.97 -10.97 0.75
N THR A 222 8.87 -9.82 0.12
CA THR A 222 7.58 -9.33 -0.40
C THR A 222 6.97 -10.38 -1.31
N ASN A 223 5.67 -10.65 -1.15
CA ASN A 223 4.89 -11.71 -1.79
C ASN A 223 5.01 -13.11 -1.15
N ASP A 224 5.70 -13.27 -0.04
CA ASP A 224 5.70 -14.54 0.66
C ASP A 224 4.41 -14.77 1.45
N THR A 225 4.03 -16.04 1.57
CA THR A 225 2.89 -16.49 2.38
C THR A 225 3.40 -17.20 3.61
N PHE A 226 2.96 -16.77 4.78
CA PHE A 226 3.17 -17.45 6.06
C PHE A 226 1.93 -18.21 6.48
N ALA A 227 2.13 -19.38 7.05
CA ALA A 227 1.06 -20.29 7.42
C ALA A 227 1.37 -21.09 8.68
N ALA A 228 0.36 -21.78 9.21
CA ALA A 228 0.54 -22.76 10.29
C ALA A 228 1.29 -24.03 9.80
N GLY A 229 1.21 -24.36 8.51
CA GLY A 229 1.83 -25.55 7.94
C GLY A 229 1.94 -25.50 6.41
N ALA A 230 2.53 -26.55 5.84
CA ALA A 230 2.86 -26.65 4.41
C ALA A 230 1.64 -26.82 3.48
N ASP A 231 0.48 -27.20 4.01
CA ASP A 231 -0.72 -27.47 3.21
C ASP A 231 -1.55 -26.22 2.89
N THR A 232 -1.10 -25.05 3.38
CA THR A 232 -1.76 -23.76 3.09
C THR A 232 -1.45 -23.32 1.67
N LEU A 233 -2.46 -22.81 0.96
CA LEU A 233 -2.28 -22.28 -0.38
C LEU A 233 -1.51 -20.94 -0.35
N PRO A 234 -0.56 -20.73 -1.27
CA PRO A 234 0.11 -19.43 -1.40
C PRO A 234 -0.86 -18.37 -1.94
N PHE A 235 -0.78 -17.16 -1.42
CA PHE A 235 -1.56 -16.04 -1.96
C PHE A 235 -0.99 -15.55 -3.30
N VAL A 236 -1.87 -14.98 -4.12
CA VAL A 236 -1.50 -14.37 -5.40
C VAL A 236 -0.52 -13.24 -5.16
N LYS A 237 0.59 -13.25 -5.91
CA LYS A 237 1.64 -12.24 -5.80
C LYS A 237 1.16 -10.88 -6.31
N LEU A 238 1.53 -9.83 -5.60
CA LEU A 238 1.32 -8.46 -6.06
C LEU A 238 2.03 -8.25 -7.40
N ARG A 239 1.30 -7.80 -8.40
CA ARG A 239 1.88 -7.47 -9.71
C ARG A 239 2.53 -6.10 -9.64
N THR A 240 3.81 -6.04 -9.94
CA THR A 240 4.56 -4.79 -10.07
C THR A 240 4.93 -4.57 -11.54
N PRO A 241 4.97 -3.32 -12.02
CA PRO A 241 5.43 -3.05 -13.37
C PRO A 241 6.90 -3.45 -13.54
N ASN A 242 7.25 -3.90 -14.74
CA ASN A 242 8.64 -4.21 -15.07
C ASN A 242 9.48 -2.93 -15.20
N PRO A 243 10.75 -2.95 -14.80
CA PRO A 243 11.66 -1.83 -14.99
C PRO A 243 11.85 -1.53 -16.49
N VAL A 244 11.82 -0.25 -16.85
CA VAL A 244 11.90 0.21 -18.25
C VAL A 244 13.14 1.08 -18.54
N TYR A 245 13.90 1.44 -17.52
CA TYR A 245 15.10 2.27 -17.65
C TYR A 245 16.27 1.62 -16.91
N SER A 246 17.45 1.59 -17.53
CA SER A 246 18.64 0.91 -16.99
C SER A 246 19.86 1.83 -16.94
N MET A 247 20.66 1.69 -15.90
CA MET A 247 21.89 2.45 -15.67
C MET A 247 22.99 1.53 -15.17
N ALA A 248 24.18 1.62 -15.73
CA ALA A 248 25.34 0.96 -15.18
C ALA A 248 25.84 1.73 -13.96
N VAL A 249 26.10 1.04 -12.86
CA VAL A 249 26.49 1.61 -11.57
C VAL A 249 27.76 0.96 -11.04
N SER A 250 28.65 1.77 -10.48
CA SER A 250 29.87 1.29 -9.82
C SER A 250 30.24 2.24 -8.69
N ALA A 251 30.97 1.75 -7.71
CA ALA A 251 31.59 2.64 -6.74
C ALA A 251 32.77 3.36 -7.43
N LYS A 252 33.06 4.61 -7.04
CA LYS A 252 34.27 5.29 -7.52
C LYS A 252 35.55 4.67 -6.96
N ASP A 253 35.47 4.20 -5.71
CA ASP A 253 36.56 3.43 -5.07
C ASP A 253 36.21 1.94 -5.11
N LYS A 254 37.06 1.13 -5.74
CA LYS A 254 36.85 -0.32 -5.91
C LYS A 254 36.62 -1.09 -4.61
N LYS A 255 37.17 -0.62 -3.50
CA LYS A 255 36.96 -1.25 -2.19
C LYS A 255 35.49 -1.21 -1.72
N ASP A 256 34.70 -0.28 -2.27
CA ASP A 256 33.29 -0.09 -1.92
C ASP A 256 32.33 -0.84 -2.87
N ASP A 257 32.83 -1.51 -3.93
CA ASP A 257 31.99 -2.19 -4.94
C ASP A 257 31.15 -3.31 -4.31
N ASP A 258 31.72 -4.14 -3.44
CA ASP A 258 30.99 -5.23 -2.78
C ASP A 258 29.89 -4.68 -1.88
N LYS A 259 30.21 -3.65 -1.09
CA LYS A 259 29.23 -2.98 -0.23
C LYS A 259 28.12 -2.30 -1.03
N LEU A 260 28.46 -1.69 -2.17
CA LEU A 260 27.45 -1.12 -3.09
C LEU A 260 26.54 -2.23 -3.63
N GLY A 261 27.10 -3.37 -4.05
CA GLY A 261 26.36 -4.52 -4.54
C GLY A 261 25.33 -5.02 -3.52
N GLU A 262 25.73 -5.21 -2.26
CA GLU A 262 24.81 -5.60 -1.18
C GLU A 262 23.66 -4.59 -0.98
N LEU A 263 23.97 -3.29 -1.00
CA LEU A 263 22.97 -2.25 -0.83
C LEU A 263 21.98 -2.19 -1.99
N LEU A 264 22.44 -2.42 -3.21
CA LEU A 264 21.58 -2.50 -4.40
C LEU A 264 20.67 -3.74 -4.36
N VAL A 265 21.18 -4.90 -3.92
CA VAL A 265 20.35 -6.10 -3.71
C VAL A 265 19.26 -5.81 -2.67
N ARG A 266 19.61 -5.20 -1.54
CA ARG A 266 18.62 -4.80 -0.51
C ARG A 266 17.58 -3.83 -1.06
N ALA A 267 18.00 -2.85 -1.86
CA ALA A 267 17.05 -1.92 -2.50
C ALA A 267 16.05 -2.65 -3.41
N CYS A 268 16.49 -3.68 -4.17
CA CYS A 268 15.61 -4.52 -4.98
C CYS A 268 14.70 -5.45 -4.14
N GLU A 269 15.11 -5.81 -2.92
CA GLU A 269 14.22 -6.52 -2.00
C GLU A 269 13.08 -5.62 -1.49
N GLU A 270 13.38 -4.34 -1.22
CA GLU A 270 12.41 -3.35 -0.74
C GLU A 270 11.47 -2.87 -1.84
N ASP A 271 11.98 -2.69 -3.04
CA ASP A 271 11.25 -2.20 -4.21
C ASP A 271 11.29 -3.20 -5.35
N LYS A 272 10.17 -3.87 -5.60
CA LYS A 272 10.03 -4.89 -6.64
C LYS A 272 9.98 -4.33 -8.07
N THR A 273 9.93 -3.01 -8.23
CA THR A 273 10.07 -2.34 -9.53
C THR A 273 11.53 -2.05 -9.90
N LEU A 274 12.48 -2.40 -9.02
CA LEU A 274 13.90 -2.39 -9.27
C LEU A 274 14.40 -3.79 -9.64
N SER A 275 15.41 -3.82 -10.50
CA SER A 275 16.17 -5.03 -10.82
C SER A 275 17.66 -4.71 -10.84
N PHE A 276 18.47 -5.55 -10.23
CA PHE A 276 19.92 -5.42 -10.20
C PHE A 276 20.55 -6.68 -10.75
N THR A 277 21.38 -6.54 -11.78
CA THR A 277 22.04 -7.65 -12.47
C THR A 277 23.50 -7.33 -12.78
N TYR A 278 24.35 -8.34 -12.70
CA TYR A 278 25.72 -8.25 -13.21
C TYR A 278 25.77 -8.78 -14.64
N ASN A 279 26.17 -7.92 -15.58
CA ASN A 279 26.39 -8.32 -16.97
C ASN A 279 27.84 -8.82 -17.13
N ALA A 280 28.01 -10.13 -17.26
CA ALA A 280 29.34 -10.76 -17.34
C ALA A 280 30.12 -10.41 -18.64
N GLU A 281 29.41 -10.13 -19.74
CA GLU A 281 30.05 -9.79 -21.03
C GLU A 281 30.61 -8.37 -21.00
N THR A 282 29.87 -7.41 -20.47
CA THR A 282 30.33 -6.01 -20.35
C THR A 282 31.05 -5.72 -19.04
N LYS A 283 31.04 -6.66 -18.10
CA LYS A 283 31.57 -6.54 -16.72
C LYS A 283 31.00 -5.33 -15.98
N GLN A 284 29.71 -5.12 -16.12
CA GLN A 284 29.00 -3.99 -15.51
C GLN A 284 27.90 -4.46 -14.57
N ASN A 285 27.78 -3.79 -13.44
CA ASN A 285 26.60 -3.85 -12.60
C ASN A 285 25.54 -2.94 -13.20
N VAL A 286 24.35 -3.48 -13.48
CA VAL A 286 23.25 -2.77 -14.10
C VAL A 286 22.08 -2.71 -13.14
N LEU A 287 21.67 -1.50 -12.77
CA LEU A 287 20.45 -1.22 -12.01
C LEU A 287 19.37 -0.75 -12.97
N SER A 288 18.22 -1.41 -12.94
CA SER A 288 17.05 -1.06 -13.75
C SER A 288 15.88 -0.66 -12.86
N GLY A 289 15.08 0.32 -13.31
CA GLY A 289 13.94 0.87 -12.58
C GLY A 289 12.93 1.53 -13.52
N MET A 290 11.98 2.24 -12.94
CA MET A 290 10.87 2.85 -13.68
C MET A 290 11.28 4.12 -14.47
N GLY A 291 12.47 4.68 -14.20
CA GLY A 291 12.97 5.87 -14.88
C GLY A 291 14.25 6.39 -14.22
N ASP A 292 14.85 7.42 -14.83
CA ASP A 292 16.09 8.05 -14.36
C ASP A 292 15.95 8.67 -12.96
N LEU A 293 14.84 9.35 -12.71
CA LEU A 293 14.53 9.95 -11.40
C LEU A 293 14.40 8.87 -10.32
N HIS A 294 13.73 7.76 -10.62
CA HIS A 294 13.59 6.64 -9.70
C HIS A 294 14.95 6.10 -9.27
N ILE A 295 15.79 5.75 -10.24
CA ILE A 295 17.16 5.25 -9.97
C ILE A 295 17.99 6.30 -9.22
N SER A 296 17.90 7.58 -9.62
CA SER A 296 18.63 8.67 -8.96
C SER A 296 18.27 8.84 -7.48
N ILE A 297 16.98 8.69 -7.12
CA ILE A 297 16.51 8.74 -5.73
C ILE A 297 17.12 7.59 -4.92
N ILE A 298 17.10 6.37 -5.45
CA ILE A 298 17.66 5.19 -4.79
C ILE A 298 19.17 5.35 -4.58
N LEU A 299 19.90 5.74 -5.62
CA LEU A 299 21.35 5.95 -5.53
C LEU A 299 21.71 7.08 -4.57
N ASN A 300 20.93 8.16 -4.53
CA ASN A 300 21.14 9.25 -3.56
C ASN A 300 20.91 8.79 -2.12
N ARG A 301 19.87 7.95 -1.88
CA ARG A 301 19.64 7.34 -0.57
C ARG A 301 20.84 6.49 -0.14
N ILE A 302 21.35 5.64 -1.02
CA ILE A 302 22.53 4.79 -0.76
C ILE A 302 23.77 5.66 -0.48
N ARG A 303 24.03 6.72 -1.27
CA ARG A 303 25.15 7.67 -1.04
C ARG A 303 25.09 8.28 0.36
N GLN A 304 23.91 8.76 0.76
CA GLN A 304 23.72 9.42 2.07
C GLN A 304 23.90 8.44 3.23
N GLN A 305 23.34 7.23 3.13
CA GLN A 305 23.37 6.23 4.20
C GLN A 305 24.74 5.56 4.36
N ALA A 306 25.34 5.18 3.26
CA ALA A 306 26.59 4.40 3.28
C ALA A 306 27.85 5.23 3.10
N LYS A 307 27.73 6.52 2.74
CA LYS A 307 28.83 7.44 2.41
C LYS A 307 29.72 6.89 1.29
N ILE A 308 29.13 6.28 0.28
CA ILE A 308 29.80 5.72 -0.91
C ILE A 308 29.58 6.67 -2.07
N ASP A 309 30.67 7.04 -2.75
CA ASP A 309 30.59 7.75 -4.03
C ASP A 309 30.29 6.77 -5.16
N ILE A 310 29.16 7.02 -5.86
CA ILE A 310 28.65 6.14 -6.93
C ILE A 310 28.81 6.84 -8.27
N ALA A 311 29.48 6.18 -9.22
CA ALA A 311 29.52 6.55 -10.61
C ALA A 311 28.42 5.85 -11.40
N THR A 312 27.82 6.55 -12.37
CA THR A 312 26.78 6.01 -13.23
C THR A 312 27.13 6.26 -14.70
N SER A 313 26.74 5.34 -15.56
CA SER A 313 26.91 5.48 -17.01
C SER A 313 25.80 4.71 -17.76
N ILE A 314 25.70 4.97 -19.06
CA ILE A 314 24.83 4.18 -19.94
C ILE A 314 25.38 2.74 -20.00
N PRO A 315 24.53 1.70 -19.84
CA PRO A 315 24.97 0.31 -19.97
C PRO A 315 25.55 0.04 -21.37
N ARG A 316 26.66 -0.68 -21.41
CA ARG A 316 27.26 -1.09 -22.69
C ARG A 316 26.42 -2.19 -23.32
N ILE A 317 26.29 -2.15 -24.64
CA ILE A 317 25.66 -3.23 -25.41
C ILE A 317 26.74 -4.26 -25.72
N ALA A 318 26.50 -5.53 -25.38
CA ALA A 318 27.38 -6.63 -25.77
C ALA A 318 27.15 -6.99 -27.24
N TYR A 319 28.10 -6.67 -28.08
CA TYR A 319 28.07 -7.08 -29.48
C TYR A 319 28.73 -8.45 -29.64
N ARG A 320 28.11 -9.35 -30.41
CA ARG A 320 28.65 -10.64 -30.79
C ARG A 320 28.90 -10.66 -32.28
N GLU A 321 30.09 -11.04 -32.64
CA GLU A 321 30.43 -11.30 -34.04
C GLU A 321 29.95 -12.70 -34.45
N THR A 322 29.45 -12.81 -35.69
CA THR A 322 29.05 -14.08 -36.27
C THR A 322 29.60 -14.19 -37.69
N ILE A 323 30.01 -15.39 -38.06
CA ILE A 323 30.50 -15.69 -39.42
C ILE A 323 29.30 -16.02 -40.28
N GLN A 324 29.07 -15.21 -41.33
CA GLN A 324 28.01 -15.43 -42.29
C GLN A 324 28.35 -16.36 -43.48
N ARG A 325 29.70 -16.58 -43.72
CA ARG A 325 30.18 -17.46 -44.78
C ARG A 325 31.30 -18.32 -44.26
N LYS A 326 31.32 -19.61 -44.62
CA LYS A 326 32.45 -20.50 -44.36
C LYS A 326 33.60 -20.11 -45.30
N ALA A 327 34.77 -19.83 -44.81
CA ALA A 327 36.01 -19.69 -45.55
C ALA A 327 36.94 -20.88 -45.20
N GLN A 328 37.54 -21.52 -46.22
CA GLN A 328 38.63 -22.47 -46.04
C GLN A 328 39.91 -21.79 -46.56
N ALA A 329 40.97 -21.78 -45.74
CA ALA A 329 42.31 -21.37 -46.12
C ALA A 329 43.15 -22.61 -46.45
#